data_05c7d25497e37ab11fff3a359b8bc569
#
_entry.id   05c7d25497e37ab11fff3a359b8bc569
#
_cell.length_a   1.000
_cell.length_b   1.000
_cell.length_c   1.000
_cell.angle_alpha   90.00
_cell.angle_beta   90.00
_cell.angle_gamma   90.00
#
_symmetry.space_group_name_H-M   'P 1'
#
loop_
_entity.id
_entity.type
_entity.pdbx_description
1 polymer ?
#
loop_
_entity_poly.entity_id
_entity_poly.type
_entity_poly.pdbx_seq_one_letter_code
_entity_poly.pdbx_strand_id
1 'polypeptide(L)' 'DPKTRLQEFLQRKSLATPTYTVLEVSGEPHQQHFVVECRVPGLTEAVRGEGSSRRYAEQAAAICACELLNCEADG' A
#
# COMPACT_ATOMS: atom_id res chain seq x y z
N ASP A 1 -10.85 5.52 0.52
CA ASP A 1 -9.60 5.53 -0.23
C ASP A 1 -8.92 4.15 -0.17
N PRO A 2 -7.89 3.90 -0.99
CA PRO A 2 -7.27 2.56 -1.05
C PRO A 2 -6.72 2.07 0.27
N LYS A 3 -6.07 2.92 1.05
CA LYS A 3 -5.52 2.50 2.34
C LYS A 3 -6.63 2.11 3.31
N THR A 4 -7.70 2.88 3.33
CA THR A 4 -8.86 2.59 4.19
C THR A 4 -9.52 1.29 3.77
N ARG A 5 -9.69 1.09 2.46
CA ARG A 5 -10.30 -0.13 1.94
C ARG A 5 -9.49 -1.36 2.31
N LEU A 6 -8.17 -1.29 2.18
CA LEU A 6 -7.29 -2.39 2.55
C LEU A 6 -7.39 -2.68 4.05
N GLN A 7 -7.36 -1.64 4.88
CA GLN A 7 -7.46 -1.79 6.31
C GLN A 7 -8.78 -2.45 6.72
N GLU A 8 -9.89 -2.01 6.14
CA GLU A 8 -11.20 -2.58 6.44
C GLU A 8 -11.28 -4.04 6.04
N PHE A 9 -10.72 -4.38 4.88
CA PHE A 9 -10.67 -5.76 4.42
C PHE A 9 -9.91 -6.64 5.42
N LEU A 10 -8.73 -6.18 5.85
CA LEU A 10 -7.92 -6.94 6.79
C LEU A 10 -8.61 -7.08 8.15
N GLN A 11 -9.28 -6.04 8.61
CA GLN A 11 -10.04 -6.10 9.86
C GLN A 11 -11.17 -7.11 9.80
N ARG A 12 -11.88 -7.18 8.66
CA ARG A 12 -12.95 -8.16 8.50
C ARG A 12 -12.42 -9.60 8.55
N LYS A 13 -11.16 -9.79 8.12
CA LYS A 13 -10.53 -11.10 8.15
C LYS A 13 -9.80 -11.37 9.47
N SER A 14 -9.89 -10.45 10.43
CA SER A 14 -9.17 -10.52 11.71
C SER A 14 -7.66 -10.62 11.52
N LEU A 15 -7.16 -9.91 10.51
CA LEU A 15 -5.73 -9.85 10.23
C LEU A 15 -5.17 -8.52 10.68
N ALA A 16 -3.84 -8.50 10.92
CA ALA A 16 -3.16 -7.29 11.35
C ALA A 16 -3.16 -6.24 10.24
N THR A 17 -2.98 -4.97 10.64
CA THR A 17 -2.92 -3.86 9.70
C THR A 17 -1.66 -3.93 8.83
N PRO A 18 -1.68 -3.32 7.64
CA PRO A 18 -0.51 -3.33 6.78
C PRO A 18 0.62 -2.46 7.34
N THR A 19 1.85 -2.78 6.96
CA THR A 19 3.03 -2.01 7.33
C THR A 19 3.59 -1.35 6.08
N TYR A 20 3.79 -0.03 6.14
CA TYR A 20 4.34 0.75 5.02
C TYR A 20 5.75 1.23 5.36
N THR A 21 6.68 1.03 4.44
CA THR A 21 8.08 1.43 4.62
C THR A 21 8.54 2.20 3.38
N VAL A 22 9.09 3.39 3.58
CA VAL A 22 9.67 4.14 2.48
C VAL A 22 11.01 3.50 2.12
N LEU A 23 11.12 3.01 0.89
CA LEU A 23 12.34 2.37 0.41
C LEU A 23 13.29 3.36 -0.24
N GLU A 24 12.72 4.38 -0.89
CA GLU A 24 13.52 5.33 -1.65
C GLU A 24 12.80 6.66 -1.78
N VAL A 25 13.57 7.73 -1.68
CA VAL A 25 13.11 9.08 -2.02
C VAL A 25 14.17 9.65 -2.96
N SER A 26 13.76 10.05 -4.15
CA SER A 26 14.68 10.57 -5.17
C SER A 26 14.09 11.79 -5.85
N GLY A 27 14.87 12.43 -6.72
CA GLY A 27 14.40 13.60 -7.47
C GLY A 27 14.71 14.91 -6.78
N GLU A 28 14.35 15.98 -7.46
CA GLU A 28 14.57 17.34 -6.97
C GLU A 28 13.54 17.69 -5.87
N PRO A 29 13.83 18.70 -5.02
CA PRO A 29 12.92 19.05 -3.93
C PRO A 29 11.49 19.32 -4.35
N HIS A 30 11.27 19.80 -5.57
CA HIS A 30 9.92 20.10 -6.06
C HIS A 30 9.35 19.02 -6.96
N GLN A 31 10.11 17.95 -7.21
CA GLN A 31 9.70 16.85 -8.06
C GLN A 31 10.26 15.55 -7.49
N GLN A 32 9.83 15.25 -6.28
CA GLN A 32 10.30 14.05 -5.60
C GLN A 32 9.54 12.81 -6.05
N HIS A 33 10.21 11.70 -5.98
CA HIS A 33 9.65 10.39 -6.30
C HIS A 33 9.86 9.47 -5.10
N PHE A 34 8.77 8.90 -4.62
CA PHE A 34 8.78 8.02 -3.44
C PHE A 34 8.47 6.60 -3.87
N VAL A 35 9.21 5.66 -3.33
CA VAL A 35 8.91 4.23 -3.47
C VAL A 35 8.62 3.70 -2.08
N VAL A 36 7.44 3.11 -1.91
CA VAL A 36 6.98 2.58 -0.63
C VAL A 36 6.69 1.10 -0.77
N GLU A 37 7.13 0.34 0.22
CA GLU A 37 6.81 -1.08 0.33
C GLU A 37 5.64 -1.24 1.29
N CYS A 38 4.71 -2.12 0.94
CA CYS A 38 3.58 -2.47 1.80
C CYS A 38 3.62 -3.96 2.08
N ARG A 39 3.69 -4.32 3.36
CA ARG A 39 3.62 -5.72 3.80
C ARG A 39 2.26 -5.97 4.43
N VAL A 40 1.61 -7.02 3.98
CA VAL A 40 0.26 -7.36 4.41
C VAL A 40 0.18 -8.82 4.81
N PRO A 41 -0.50 -9.13 5.93
CA PRO A 41 -0.80 -10.52 6.25
C PRO A 41 -1.61 -11.14 5.11
N GLY A 42 -1.29 -12.36 4.73
CA GLY A 42 -1.96 -13.03 3.64
C GLY A 42 -1.23 -12.94 2.31
N LEU A 43 -0.23 -12.08 2.20
CA LEU A 43 0.64 -12.02 1.03
C LEU A 43 2.02 -12.49 1.43
N THR A 44 2.60 -13.40 0.64
CA THR A 44 3.93 -13.94 0.93
C THR A 44 5.04 -12.93 0.63
N GLU A 45 4.78 -12.03 -0.33
CA GLU A 45 5.75 -11.01 -0.70
C GLU A 45 5.15 -9.63 -0.51
N ALA A 46 6.00 -8.67 -0.17
CA ALA A 46 5.58 -7.29 -0.06
C ALA A 46 5.28 -6.72 -1.45
N VAL A 47 4.37 -5.76 -1.50
CA VAL A 47 4.07 -5.03 -2.74
C VAL A 47 4.66 -3.65 -2.66
N ARG A 48 4.78 -2.97 -3.79
CA ARG A 48 5.34 -1.63 -3.86
C ARG A 48 4.41 -0.67 -4.55
N GLY A 49 4.50 0.59 -4.13
CA GLY A 49 3.81 1.68 -4.78
C GLY A 49 4.75 2.85 -4.95
N GLU A 50 4.49 3.68 -5.93
CA GLU A 50 5.31 4.84 -6.25
C GLU A 50 4.42 6.06 -6.41
N GLY A 51 4.97 7.22 -6.07
CA GLY A 51 4.22 8.44 -6.21
C GLY A 51 5.06 9.67 -5.92
N SER A 52 4.46 10.85 -6.15
CA SER A 52 5.13 12.13 -5.96
C SER A 52 5.19 12.55 -4.49
N SER A 53 4.55 11.80 -3.61
CA SER A 53 4.62 12.00 -2.17
C SER A 53 4.53 10.64 -1.50
N ARG A 54 4.92 10.60 -0.21
CA ARG A 54 4.78 9.37 0.56
C ARG A 54 3.33 8.89 0.55
N ARG A 55 2.39 9.81 0.71
CA ARG A 55 0.98 9.48 0.73
C ARG A 55 0.52 8.83 -0.58
N TYR A 56 0.91 9.41 -1.70
CA TYR A 56 0.55 8.84 -3.00
C TYR A 56 1.19 7.48 -3.21
N ALA A 57 2.45 7.32 -2.80
CA ALA A 57 3.14 6.03 -2.92
C ALA A 57 2.45 4.97 -2.05
N GLU A 58 2.05 5.32 -0.82
CA GLU A 58 1.32 4.41 0.06
C GLU A 58 -0.02 4.00 -0.53
N GLN A 59 -0.76 4.96 -1.11
CA GLN A 59 -2.03 4.66 -1.75
C GLN A 59 -1.83 3.72 -2.95
N ALA A 60 -0.79 3.94 -3.74
CA ALA A 60 -0.48 3.06 -4.86
C ALA A 60 -0.14 1.65 -4.39
N ALA A 61 0.63 1.52 -3.31
CA ALA A 61 0.94 0.22 -2.73
C ALA A 61 -0.32 -0.48 -2.22
N ALA A 62 -1.21 0.28 -1.58
CA ALA A 62 -2.47 -0.27 -1.07
C ALA A 62 -3.37 -0.77 -2.21
N ILE A 63 -3.41 -0.05 -3.33
CA ILE A 63 -4.15 -0.50 -4.51
C ILE A 63 -3.61 -1.84 -4.99
N CYS A 64 -2.29 -1.95 -5.09
CA CYS A 64 -1.64 -3.19 -5.52
C CYS A 64 -2.00 -4.35 -4.59
N ALA A 65 -1.93 -4.13 -3.28
CA ALA A 65 -2.28 -5.15 -2.30
C ALA A 65 -3.75 -5.55 -2.42
N CYS A 66 -4.64 -4.57 -2.56
CA CYS A 66 -6.07 -4.84 -2.72
C CYS A 66 -6.37 -5.67 -3.96
N GLU A 67 -5.66 -5.40 -5.05
CA GLU A 67 -5.85 -6.18 -6.27
C GLU A 67 -5.46 -7.64 -6.06
N LEU A 68 -4.32 -7.87 -5.41
CA LEU A 68 -3.86 -9.22 -5.14
C LEU A 68 -4.74 -9.96 -4.14
N LEU A 69 -5.30 -9.25 -3.16
CA LEU A 69 -6.18 -9.83 -2.16
C LEU A 69 -7.64 -9.86 -2.59
N ASN A 70 -7.97 -9.21 -3.71
CA ASN A 70 -9.33 -9.14 -4.24
C ASN A 70 -10.29 -8.49 -3.25
N CYS A 71 -9.86 -7.37 -2.65
CA CYS A 71 -10.61 -6.68 -1.61
C CYS A 71 -12.02 -6.28 -2.04
N GLU A 72 -12.22 -5.92 -3.30
CA GLU A 72 -13.51 -5.46 -3.78
C GLU A 72 -14.50 -6.60 -3.95
N ALA A 73 -14.03 -7.77 -4.34
CA ALA A 73 -14.90 -8.93 -4.52
C ALA A 73 -15.44 -9.45 -3.19
N ASP A 74 -14.71 -9.14 -2.10
CA ASP A 74 -15.06 -9.59 -0.75
C ASP A 74 -15.99 -8.62 -0.04
N GLY A 75 -16.18 -7.45 -0.61
CA GLY A 75 -17.00 -6.39 0.00
C GLY A 75 -18.49 -6.54 -0.22
#